data_6a7b86bb11fbe1e017e4a652f5cc5692
#
_entry.id   6a7b86bb11fbe1e017e4a652f5cc5692
#
_cell.length_a   1.000
_cell.length_b   1.000
_cell.length_c   1.000
_cell.angle_alpha   90.00
_cell.angle_beta   90.00
_cell.angle_gamma   90.00
#
_symmetry.space_group_name_H-M   'P 1'
#
loop_
_entity.id
_entity.type
_entity.pdbx_description
1 polymer ?
#
loop_
_entity_poly.entity_id
_entity_poly.type
_entity_poly.pdbx_seq_one_letter_code
_entity_poly.pdbx_strand_id
1 'polypeptide(L)'
;MKFKKIYDLTQPFYHNCPGWPDFAPPKVERMLYIPKDVCNVETMEFNTHTATHIDAPYHFLPDGKALDQIPVERFIGEGIVLDLRFKKENEFITVEDLEKVGTNIKKGDIVMLATGFGKDRGFNHKYLKNFPAINGKAAQWLVDRQINILGVDTLGVETYGFPE
;
A
#
# COMPACT_ATOMS: atom_id res chain seq x y z
N MET A 1 11.50 23.58 7.00
CA MET A 1 10.57 23.34 5.88
C MET A 1 9.20 23.88 6.27
N LYS A 2 8.57 24.76 5.47
CA LYS A 2 7.19 25.26 5.76
C LYS A 2 6.22 24.46 4.90
N PHE A 3 5.41 23.61 5.51
CA PHE A 3 4.33 22.90 4.81
C PHE A 3 3.12 23.82 4.64
N LYS A 4 2.49 23.80 3.47
CA LYS A 4 1.20 24.46 3.26
C LYS A 4 0.04 23.66 3.85
N LYS A 5 0.14 22.32 3.75
CA LYS A 5 -0.86 21.39 4.26
C LYS A 5 -0.21 20.00 4.43
N ILE A 6 -0.70 19.25 5.41
CA ILE A 6 -0.33 17.84 5.63
C ILE A 6 -1.59 17.00 5.44
N TYR A 7 -1.45 15.90 4.73
CA TYR A 7 -2.50 14.90 4.55
C TYR A 7 -2.04 13.58 5.15
N ASP A 8 -2.82 13.04 6.07
CA ASP A 8 -2.65 11.67 6.55
C ASP A 8 -3.35 10.72 5.58
N LEU A 9 -2.56 9.85 4.95
CA LEU A 9 -3.04 8.83 4.02
C LEU A 9 -3.10 7.43 4.68
N THR A 10 -2.84 7.36 5.99
CA THR A 10 -2.81 6.11 6.74
C THR A 10 -4.20 5.51 6.88
N GLN A 11 -4.34 4.24 6.56
CA GLN A 11 -5.56 3.49 6.87
C GLN A 11 -5.60 3.15 8.37
N PRO A 12 -6.77 3.23 9.03
CA PRO A 12 -6.88 2.88 10.44
C PRO A 12 -6.44 1.44 10.72
N PHE A 13 -5.60 1.28 11.77
CA PHE A 13 -5.25 -0.03 12.33
C PHE A 13 -6.11 -0.28 13.58
N TYR A 14 -6.77 -1.43 13.64
CA TYR A 14 -7.63 -1.81 14.76
C TYR A 14 -7.81 -3.33 14.83
N HIS A 15 -8.30 -3.81 15.97
CA HIS A 15 -8.61 -5.24 16.15
C HIS A 15 -9.47 -5.77 15.02
N ASN A 16 -9.00 -6.86 14.39
CA ASN A 16 -9.69 -7.52 13.29
C ASN A 16 -9.93 -6.60 12.09
N CYS A 17 -9.02 -5.65 11.78
CA CYS A 17 -9.15 -4.87 10.55
C CYS A 17 -8.88 -5.74 9.31
N PRO A 18 -9.53 -5.42 8.16
CA PRO A 18 -9.35 -6.19 6.93
C PRO A 18 -7.91 -6.08 6.42
N GLY A 19 -7.39 -7.20 5.93
CA GLY A 19 -6.08 -7.36 5.32
C GLY A 19 -6.12 -8.46 4.26
N TRP A 20 -4.94 -8.96 3.87
CA TRP A 20 -4.85 -10.01 2.86
C TRP A 20 -5.64 -11.26 3.28
N PRO A 21 -6.49 -11.83 2.41
CA PRO A 21 -7.46 -12.87 2.79
C PRO A 21 -6.85 -14.15 3.39
N ASP A 22 -5.61 -14.48 3.00
CA ASP A 22 -4.94 -15.70 3.43
C ASP A 22 -4.18 -15.54 4.77
N PHE A 23 -4.14 -14.30 5.31
CA PHE A 23 -3.49 -14.02 6.57
C PHE A 23 -4.50 -13.78 7.69
N ALA A 24 -4.14 -14.22 8.90
CA ALA A 24 -4.96 -13.91 10.08
C ALA A 24 -5.04 -12.40 10.29
N PRO A 25 -6.24 -11.85 10.55
CA PRO A 25 -6.39 -10.43 10.86
C PRO A 25 -5.70 -10.09 12.19
N PRO A 26 -5.33 -8.82 12.40
CA PRO A 26 -4.64 -8.41 13.60
C PRO A 26 -5.51 -8.56 14.83
N LYS A 27 -4.88 -8.95 15.95
CA LYS A 27 -5.49 -8.92 17.28
C LYS A 27 -4.93 -7.73 18.05
N VAL A 28 -5.82 -6.93 18.61
CA VAL A 28 -5.48 -5.83 19.52
C VAL A 28 -6.27 -6.05 20.78
N GLU A 29 -5.60 -6.31 21.89
CA GLU A 29 -6.22 -6.64 23.16
C GLU A 29 -5.78 -5.64 24.24
N ARG A 30 -6.76 -5.15 25.00
CA ARG A 30 -6.48 -4.23 26.09
C ARG A 30 -5.85 -4.97 27.26
N MET A 31 -4.62 -4.62 27.61
CA MET A 31 -3.89 -5.19 28.72
C MET A 31 -4.14 -4.40 30.03
N LEU A 32 -4.04 -3.07 29.95
CA LEU A 32 -4.29 -2.15 31.05
C LEU A 32 -5.19 -1.00 30.58
N TYR A 33 -6.02 -0.45 31.48
CA TYR A 33 -6.87 0.69 31.13
C TYR A 33 -7.23 1.57 32.35
N ILE A 34 -7.25 2.87 32.13
CA ILE A 34 -7.74 3.87 33.09
C ILE A 34 -9.30 3.81 33.11
N PRO A 35 -9.95 3.90 34.32
CA PRO A 35 -9.37 4.25 35.63
C PRO A 35 -8.97 3.07 36.49
N LYS A 36 -9.11 1.82 36.02
CA LYS A 36 -8.76 0.63 36.80
C LYS A 36 -7.25 0.55 37.06
N ASP A 37 -6.48 0.87 36.03
CA ASP A 37 -5.03 0.82 36.04
C ASP A 37 -4.42 2.22 35.96
N VAL A 38 -3.12 2.37 36.19
CA VAL A 38 -2.43 3.67 36.12
C VAL A 38 -2.21 4.19 34.70
N CYS A 39 -2.35 3.32 33.67
CA CYS A 39 -2.12 3.66 32.26
C CYS A 39 -2.98 2.80 31.33
N ASN A 40 -3.01 3.19 30.05
CA ASN A 40 -3.59 2.38 29.00
C ASN A 40 -2.47 1.65 28.24
N VAL A 41 -2.56 0.32 28.13
CA VAL A 41 -1.62 -0.53 27.39
C VAL A 41 -2.42 -1.55 26.58
N GLU A 42 -2.00 -1.78 25.35
CA GLU A 42 -2.56 -2.78 24.47
C GLU A 42 -1.46 -3.78 24.02
N THR A 43 -1.85 -5.03 23.87
CA THR A 43 -1.05 -6.07 23.22
C THR A 43 -1.50 -6.21 21.78
N MET A 44 -0.55 -6.34 20.85
CA MET A 44 -0.84 -6.49 19.42
C MET A 44 -0.17 -7.75 18.88
N GLU A 45 -0.93 -8.54 18.13
CA GLU A 45 -0.46 -9.66 17.31
C GLU A 45 -0.91 -9.42 15.87
N PHE A 46 0.02 -9.28 14.95
CA PHE A 46 -0.28 -9.00 13.54
C PHE A 46 0.85 -9.46 12.61
N ASN A 47 0.53 -9.69 11.35
CA ASN A 47 1.53 -9.90 10.32
C ASN A 47 2.00 -8.55 9.72
N THR A 48 3.15 -8.54 9.07
CA THR A 48 3.76 -7.30 8.52
C THR A 48 2.95 -6.65 7.40
N HIS A 49 2.01 -7.39 6.78
CA HIS A 49 1.15 -6.90 5.68
C HIS A 49 -0.23 -6.46 6.20
N THR A 50 -0.25 -5.74 7.32
CA THR A 50 -1.48 -5.25 7.95
C THR A 50 -1.60 -3.75 7.82
N ALA A 51 -2.76 -3.26 7.36
CA ALA A 51 -3.09 -1.84 7.16
C ALA A 51 -2.08 -1.14 6.21
N THR A 52 -1.80 0.15 6.41
CA THR A 52 -0.82 0.89 5.60
C THR A 52 0.59 0.50 6.01
N HIS A 53 1.34 -0.08 5.10
CA HIS A 53 2.69 -0.59 5.32
C HIS A 53 3.56 -0.43 4.06
N ILE A 54 4.81 -0.83 4.15
CA ILE A 54 5.77 -0.86 3.04
C ILE A 54 6.30 -2.26 2.89
N ASP A 55 6.33 -2.76 1.66
CA ASP A 55 7.00 -4.01 1.30
C ASP A 55 8.42 -3.72 0.84
N ALA A 56 9.38 -4.40 1.45
CA ALA A 56 10.76 -4.39 1.01
C ALA A 56 10.99 -5.43 -0.10
N PRO A 57 12.04 -5.30 -0.93
CA PRO A 57 12.38 -6.30 -1.94
C PRO A 57 12.49 -7.73 -1.39
N TYR A 58 12.90 -7.89 -0.14
CA TYR A 58 12.99 -9.19 0.56
C TYR A 58 11.64 -9.91 0.66
N HIS A 59 10.52 -9.20 0.51
CA HIS A 59 9.19 -9.84 0.53
C HIS A 59 9.04 -10.91 -0.56
N PHE A 60 9.57 -10.66 -1.76
CA PHE A 60 9.47 -11.59 -2.89
C PHE A 60 10.83 -12.12 -3.40
N LEU A 61 11.93 -11.45 -3.05
CA LEU A 61 13.26 -11.77 -3.55
C LEU A 61 14.12 -12.31 -2.40
N PRO A 62 14.56 -13.60 -2.46
CA PRO A 62 15.38 -14.20 -1.39
C PRO A 62 16.63 -13.39 -1.02
N ASP A 63 17.28 -12.78 -2.03
CA ASP A 63 18.46 -11.92 -1.86
C ASP A 63 18.12 -10.43 -1.85
N GLY A 64 16.84 -10.09 -1.76
CA GLY A 64 16.36 -8.71 -1.69
C GLY A 64 16.71 -8.05 -0.36
N LYS A 65 16.87 -6.74 -0.36
CA LYS A 65 17.11 -5.97 0.87
C LYS A 65 15.87 -6.00 1.76
N ALA A 66 16.08 -6.29 3.06
CA ALA A 66 15.07 -6.05 4.09
C ALA A 66 14.93 -4.55 4.37
N LEU A 67 13.85 -4.16 5.05
CA LEU A 67 13.51 -2.74 5.23
C LEU A 67 14.57 -1.94 5.99
N ASP A 68 15.21 -2.55 6.98
CA ASP A 68 16.29 -1.98 7.79
C ASP A 68 17.60 -1.77 7.01
N GLN A 69 17.73 -2.40 5.84
CA GLN A 69 18.88 -2.26 4.93
C GLN A 69 18.66 -1.18 3.85
N ILE A 70 17.48 -0.57 3.82
CA ILE A 70 17.15 0.47 2.84
C ILE A 70 17.38 1.84 3.48
N PRO A 71 18.20 2.73 2.88
CA PRO A 71 18.41 4.08 3.40
C PRO A 71 17.09 4.84 3.56
N VAL A 72 16.90 5.52 4.70
CA VAL A 72 15.65 6.24 5.03
C VAL A 72 15.31 7.32 3.99
N GLU A 73 16.30 7.88 3.30
CA GLU A 73 16.15 8.86 2.23
C GLU A 73 15.34 8.33 1.05
N ARG A 74 15.28 6.99 0.87
CA ARG A 74 14.43 6.36 -0.16
C ARG A 74 12.94 6.54 0.11
N PHE A 75 12.57 6.78 1.36
CA PHE A 75 11.17 6.95 1.78
C PHE A 75 10.71 8.40 1.81
N ILE A 76 11.59 9.35 1.41
CA ILE A 76 11.29 10.78 1.36
C ILE A 76 11.59 11.29 -0.04
N GLY A 77 10.65 12.02 -0.63
CA GLY A 77 10.83 12.52 -1.99
C GLY A 77 9.63 13.32 -2.50
N GLU A 78 9.70 13.74 -3.74
CA GLU A 78 8.56 14.31 -4.44
C GLU A 78 7.55 13.20 -4.72
N GLY A 79 6.28 13.46 -4.39
CA GLY A 79 5.18 12.53 -4.62
C GLY A 79 4.35 12.95 -5.83
N ILE A 80 4.03 11.98 -6.69
CA ILE A 80 3.09 12.17 -7.79
C ILE A 80 1.91 11.20 -7.66
N VAL A 81 0.69 11.72 -7.73
CA VAL A 81 -0.53 10.90 -7.67
C VAL A 81 -1.08 10.74 -9.08
N LEU A 82 -1.21 9.50 -9.52
CA LEU A 82 -1.80 9.14 -10.81
C LEU A 82 -3.29 8.83 -10.61
N ASP A 83 -4.15 9.61 -11.22
CA ASP A 83 -5.61 9.42 -11.14
C ASP A 83 -6.07 8.27 -12.06
N LEU A 84 -6.26 7.11 -11.46
CA LEU A 84 -6.71 5.88 -12.10
C LEU A 84 -8.14 5.49 -11.70
N ARG A 85 -8.95 6.46 -11.19
CA ARG A 85 -10.33 6.20 -10.74
C ARG A 85 -11.28 5.77 -11.85
N PHE A 86 -10.85 5.78 -13.08
CA PHE A 86 -11.58 5.20 -14.22
C PHE A 86 -11.47 3.67 -14.30
N LYS A 87 -10.52 3.06 -13.56
CA LYS A 87 -10.36 1.60 -13.51
C LYS A 87 -11.47 0.97 -12.69
N LYS A 88 -11.92 -0.21 -13.16
CA LYS A 88 -13.00 -1.00 -12.56
C LYS A 88 -12.45 -2.24 -11.86
N GLU A 89 -13.34 -2.96 -11.19
CA GLU A 89 -13.03 -4.25 -10.58
C GLU A 89 -12.35 -5.20 -11.58
N ASN A 90 -11.29 -5.89 -11.12
CA ASN A 90 -10.53 -6.88 -11.87
C ASN A 90 -9.86 -6.36 -13.16
N GLU A 91 -9.80 -5.06 -13.37
CA GLU A 91 -9.07 -4.51 -14.51
C GLU A 91 -7.57 -4.36 -14.20
N PHE A 92 -6.74 -4.68 -15.20
CA PHE A 92 -5.33 -4.37 -15.12
C PHE A 92 -5.05 -2.90 -15.43
N ILE A 93 -4.19 -2.29 -14.63
CA ILE A 93 -3.52 -1.02 -14.92
C ILE A 93 -2.39 -1.33 -15.89
N THR A 94 -2.47 -0.76 -17.11
CA THR A 94 -1.56 -1.03 -18.21
C THR A 94 -0.55 0.10 -18.42
N VAL A 95 0.42 -0.11 -19.31
CA VAL A 95 1.37 0.95 -19.72
C VAL A 95 0.62 2.14 -20.30
N GLU A 96 -0.38 1.89 -21.15
CA GLU A 96 -1.19 2.94 -21.79
C GLU A 96 -1.96 3.78 -20.75
N ASP A 97 -2.47 3.14 -19.69
CA ASP A 97 -3.10 3.86 -18.59
C ASP A 97 -2.10 4.78 -17.89
N LEU A 98 -0.90 4.26 -17.59
CA LEU A 98 0.15 5.03 -16.93
C LEU A 98 0.68 6.17 -17.81
N GLU A 99 0.86 5.95 -19.11
CA GLU A 99 1.29 6.98 -20.05
C GLU A 99 0.26 8.12 -20.18
N LYS A 100 -1.02 7.78 -20.12
CA LYS A 100 -2.10 8.75 -20.16
C LYS A 100 -2.08 9.72 -18.98
N VAL A 101 -1.73 9.24 -17.76
CA VAL A 101 -1.84 10.04 -16.54
C VAL A 101 -0.48 10.37 -15.90
N GLY A 102 0.59 9.71 -16.31
CA GLY A 102 1.92 9.74 -15.68
C GLY A 102 2.99 10.51 -16.46
N THR A 103 2.62 11.54 -17.23
CA THR A 103 3.53 12.25 -18.13
C THR A 103 4.72 12.95 -17.46
N ASN A 104 4.66 13.19 -16.16
CA ASN A 104 5.66 13.96 -15.41
C ASN A 104 6.47 13.13 -14.40
N ILE A 105 6.39 11.78 -14.45
CA ILE A 105 7.16 10.92 -13.56
C ILE A 105 8.66 11.07 -13.84
N LYS A 106 9.42 11.32 -12.79
CA LYS A 106 10.87 11.46 -12.82
C LYS A 106 11.55 10.37 -12.01
N LYS A 107 12.81 10.14 -12.27
CA LYS A 107 13.67 9.31 -11.44
C LYS A 107 13.66 9.80 -9.99
N GLY A 108 13.43 8.87 -9.06
CA GLY A 108 13.40 9.14 -7.62
C GLY A 108 12.04 9.54 -7.07
N ASP A 109 11.02 9.71 -7.90
CA ASP A 109 9.68 10.05 -7.42
C ASP A 109 9.06 8.92 -6.60
N ILE A 110 8.15 9.32 -5.72
CA ILE A 110 7.20 8.43 -5.04
C ILE A 110 5.90 8.47 -5.85
N VAL A 111 5.56 7.37 -6.51
CA VAL A 111 4.38 7.29 -7.38
C VAL A 111 3.23 6.63 -6.64
N MET A 112 2.09 7.31 -6.55
CA MET A 112 0.88 6.81 -5.90
C MET A 112 -0.21 6.56 -6.94
N LEU A 113 -0.71 5.33 -7.04
CA LEU A 113 -1.82 4.97 -7.92
C LEU A 113 -3.15 5.15 -7.16
N ALA A 114 -3.93 6.15 -7.55
CA ALA A 114 -5.21 6.46 -6.94
C ALA A 114 -6.34 5.85 -7.75
N THR A 115 -6.80 4.66 -7.36
CA THR A 115 -7.92 3.96 -8.00
C THR A 115 -9.27 4.29 -7.36
N GLY A 116 -9.26 4.80 -6.13
CA GLY A 116 -10.44 5.07 -5.33
C GLY A 116 -10.99 3.84 -4.60
N PHE A 117 -10.35 2.67 -4.71
CA PHE A 117 -10.79 1.44 -4.05
C PHE A 117 -10.52 1.46 -2.54
N GLY A 118 -9.58 2.24 -2.06
CA GLY A 118 -9.29 2.39 -0.63
C GLY A 118 -10.51 2.82 0.21
N LYS A 119 -11.47 3.52 -0.38
CA LYS A 119 -12.74 3.91 0.27
C LYS A 119 -13.67 2.73 0.55
N ASP A 120 -13.53 1.62 -0.19
CA ASP A 120 -14.33 0.41 -0.06
C ASP A 120 -13.74 -0.58 0.96
N ARG A 121 -12.70 -0.16 1.72
CA ARG A 121 -12.01 -0.99 2.70
C ARG A 121 -12.99 -1.66 3.66
N GLY A 122 -12.96 -3.00 3.67
CA GLY A 122 -13.88 -3.81 4.46
C GLY A 122 -13.79 -5.29 4.11
N PHE A 123 -14.52 -6.13 4.85
CA PHE A 123 -14.64 -7.56 4.58
C PHE A 123 -15.65 -7.81 3.46
N ASN A 124 -15.35 -7.35 2.25
CA ASN A 124 -16.16 -7.54 1.06
C ASN A 124 -15.30 -7.95 -0.14
N HIS A 125 -15.89 -8.66 -1.10
CA HIS A 125 -15.19 -9.19 -2.27
C HIS A 125 -14.54 -8.09 -3.13
N LYS A 126 -15.18 -6.95 -3.25
CA LYS A 126 -14.68 -5.82 -4.03
C LYS A 126 -13.31 -5.36 -3.53
N TYR A 127 -13.20 -5.12 -2.22
CA TYR A 127 -11.94 -4.68 -1.61
C TYR A 127 -10.92 -5.80 -1.49
N LEU A 128 -11.36 -7.03 -1.10
CA LEU A 128 -10.44 -8.11 -0.78
C LEU A 128 -9.92 -8.87 -2.00
N LYS A 129 -10.66 -8.89 -3.13
CA LYS A 129 -10.34 -9.77 -4.26
C LYS A 129 -10.47 -9.13 -5.63
N ASN A 130 -11.34 -8.14 -5.79
CA ASN A 130 -11.72 -7.62 -7.11
C ASN A 130 -11.14 -6.23 -7.41
N PHE A 131 -10.08 -5.82 -6.71
CA PHE A 131 -9.47 -4.52 -6.94
C PHE A 131 -8.65 -4.51 -8.26
N PRO A 132 -8.50 -3.32 -8.88
CA PRO A 132 -7.61 -3.18 -10.03
C PRO A 132 -6.15 -3.33 -9.59
N ALA A 133 -5.34 -3.98 -10.42
CA ALA A 133 -3.95 -4.28 -10.13
C ALA A 133 -3.05 -3.91 -11.30
N ILE A 134 -1.76 -3.70 -11.06
CA ILE A 134 -0.79 -3.40 -12.09
C ILE A 134 -0.38 -4.70 -12.80
N ASN A 135 -0.27 -4.68 -14.15
CA ASN A 135 0.31 -5.82 -14.85
C ASN A 135 1.85 -5.75 -14.91
N GLY A 136 2.49 -6.87 -15.23
CA GLY A 136 3.95 -6.96 -15.24
C GLY A 136 4.64 -5.96 -16.19
N LYS A 137 4.04 -5.63 -17.34
CA LYS A 137 4.59 -4.62 -18.27
C LYS A 137 4.54 -3.21 -17.67
N ALA A 138 3.45 -2.87 -17.01
CA ALA A 138 3.31 -1.59 -16.36
C ALA A 138 4.21 -1.48 -15.11
N ALA A 139 4.41 -2.58 -14.37
CA ALA A 139 5.39 -2.63 -13.29
C ALA A 139 6.81 -2.37 -13.83
N GLN A 140 7.21 -3.05 -14.92
CA GLN A 140 8.51 -2.83 -15.56
C GLN A 140 8.67 -1.39 -16.07
N TRP A 141 7.62 -0.80 -16.63
CA TRP A 141 7.60 0.58 -17.08
C TRP A 141 7.92 1.60 -15.96
N LEU A 142 7.44 1.33 -14.73
CA LEU A 142 7.78 2.14 -13.53
C LEU A 142 9.21 1.89 -13.07
N VAL A 143 9.68 0.63 -13.11
CA VAL A 143 11.08 0.27 -12.78
C VAL A 143 12.05 0.99 -13.72
N ASP A 144 11.77 1.01 -15.03
CA ASP A 144 12.60 1.67 -16.04
C ASP A 144 12.71 3.19 -15.80
N ARG A 145 11.70 3.79 -15.18
CA ARG A 145 11.71 5.19 -14.74
C ARG A 145 12.45 5.44 -13.45
N GLN A 146 12.93 4.37 -12.80
CA GLN A 146 13.71 4.44 -11.58
C GLN A 146 13.00 5.20 -10.45
N ILE A 147 11.70 4.97 -10.27
CA ILE A 147 10.96 5.53 -9.15
C ILE A 147 11.49 4.98 -7.82
N ASN A 148 11.29 5.71 -6.73
CA ASN A 148 11.73 5.28 -5.41
C ASN A 148 10.72 4.34 -4.75
N ILE A 149 9.44 4.68 -4.81
CA ILE A 149 8.35 3.94 -4.17
C ILE A 149 7.14 3.92 -5.09
N LEU A 150 6.48 2.78 -5.15
CA LEU A 150 5.13 2.65 -5.68
C LEU A 150 4.16 2.50 -4.51
N GLY A 151 3.15 3.36 -4.45
CA GLY A 151 2.05 3.26 -3.50
C GLY A 151 0.73 3.00 -4.22
N VAL A 152 -0.15 2.27 -3.57
CA VAL A 152 -1.49 1.93 -4.07
C VAL A 152 -2.55 2.17 -2.98
N ASP A 153 -3.78 2.45 -3.37
CA ASP A 153 -4.93 2.52 -2.48
C ASP A 153 -5.78 1.25 -2.50
N THR A 154 -5.29 0.21 -3.16
CA THR A 154 -5.84 -1.14 -3.19
C THR A 154 -5.22 -2.02 -2.10
N LEU A 155 -5.76 -3.22 -1.91
CA LEU A 155 -5.24 -4.17 -0.91
C LEU A 155 -3.85 -4.70 -1.28
N GLY A 156 -3.55 -4.81 -2.57
CA GLY A 156 -2.27 -5.28 -3.12
C GLY A 156 -1.92 -4.58 -4.42
N VAL A 157 -0.69 -4.77 -4.85
CA VAL A 157 -0.16 -4.26 -6.13
C VAL A 157 -0.57 -5.18 -7.28
N GLU A 158 -0.54 -6.50 -7.04
CA GLU A 158 -1.00 -7.56 -7.93
C GLU A 158 -2.42 -8.02 -7.60
N THR A 159 -3.04 -8.76 -8.52
CA THR A 159 -4.37 -9.35 -8.32
C THR A 159 -4.36 -10.44 -7.23
N TYR A 160 -5.46 -10.57 -6.49
CA TYR A 160 -5.65 -11.71 -5.62
C TYR A 160 -5.78 -13.00 -6.47
N GLY A 161 -5.01 -14.04 -6.11
CA GLY A 161 -5.09 -15.35 -6.76
C GLY A 161 -4.18 -15.55 -7.97
N PHE A 162 -3.19 -14.67 -8.21
CA PHE A 162 -2.17 -14.76 -9.27
C PHE A 162 -2.73 -15.36 -10.57
N PRO A 163 -3.19 -14.55 -11.53
CA PRO A 163 -3.44 -15.09 -12.86
C PRO A 163 -2.10 -15.59 -13.43
N GLU A 164 -2.08 -16.82 -13.91
CA GLU A 164 -0.96 -17.42 -14.65
C GLU A 164 -0.50 -16.56 -15.85
#